data_526494afb15fd27ea2a78cc079a8266b
#
_entry.id   526494afb15fd27ea2a78cc079a8266b
#
_cell.length_a   1.000
_cell.length_b   1.000
_cell.length_c   1.000
_cell.angle_alpha   90.00
_cell.angle_beta   90.00
_cell.angle_gamma   90.00
#
_symmetry.space_group_name_H-M   'P 1'
#
loop_
_entity.id
_entity.type
_entity.pdbx_description
1 polymer ?
#
loop_
_entity_poly.entity_id
_entity_poly.type
_entity_poly.pdbx_seq_one_letter_code
_entity_poly.pdbx_strand_id
1 'polypeptide(L)'
;MNNKTKIISAVCTLAVATGLVTLTLTLRHHDEEVPVPPVQATTQPEPTTEEVTTLPLYDYVPSGNGMTERAKMLLKQNKDVVGWIKIEGTQVDYPFVRDPGAVPAGNTYYGGNAYEPNSYYLDHDLDGSYLRCGSLFCDYRDEFGSNEDQQSENIVIYGHNMANNTMFGSLRRYRQDYSFFEQAPFVELSSNYRDYDYVLCGFFITGGNWYSDFIYWDMEELDNEEDFNYYINNMHAKQLFDTGVDVKYGDKLLTLSTCYADEDNSRFIVVGRRLREGEVAGDMSTIQRTEEYIKAHEPTTEADATAEGTT
;
A
#
# COMPACT_ATOMS: atom_id res chain seq x y z
N MET A 1 -37.83 -36.56 -14.61
CA MET A 1 -36.37 -36.55 -14.61
C MET A 1 -35.86 -37.39 -15.75
N ASN A 2 -35.16 -36.79 -16.66
CA ASN A 2 -34.85 -37.33 -17.99
C ASN A 2 -33.69 -38.34 -17.87
N ASN A 3 -33.80 -39.47 -18.56
CA ASN A 3 -32.79 -40.58 -18.52
C ASN A 3 -31.34 -40.14 -18.82
N LYS A 4 -31.15 -38.98 -19.45
CA LYS A 4 -29.80 -38.41 -19.67
C LYS A 4 -29.09 -37.95 -18.41
N THR A 5 -29.82 -37.47 -17.40
CA THR A 5 -29.23 -36.99 -16.16
C THR A 5 -28.73 -38.13 -15.27
N LYS A 6 -29.38 -39.31 -15.37
CA LYS A 6 -28.94 -40.51 -14.62
C LYS A 6 -27.65 -41.12 -15.18
N ILE A 7 -27.43 -41.03 -16.50
CA ILE A 7 -26.20 -41.55 -17.12
C ILE A 7 -25.00 -40.68 -16.80
N ILE A 8 -25.17 -39.37 -16.75
CA ILE A 8 -24.07 -38.43 -16.36
C ILE A 8 -23.67 -38.61 -14.89
N SER A 9 -24.66 -38.83 -14.01
CA SER A 9 -24.37 -39.08 -12.60
C SER A 9 -23.60 -40.39 -12.34
N ALA A 10 -23.93 -41.46 -13.14
CA ALA A 10 -23.24 -42.74 -13.02
C ALA A 10 -21.79 -42.70 -13.55
N VAL A 11 -21.54 -41.94 -14.63
CA VAL A 11 -20.18 -41.79 -15.19
C VAL A 11 -19.28 -40.95 -14.28
N CYS A 12 -19.81 -39.90 -13.65
CA CYS A 12 -19.02 -39.11 -12.67
C CYS A 12 -18.66 -39.90 -11.44
N THR A 13 -19.54 -40.76 -10.93
CA THR A 13 -19.27 -41.60 -9.75
C THR A 13 -18.22 -42.68 -10.06
N LEU A 14 -18.20 -43.20 -11.26
CA LEU A 14 -17.21 -44.21 -11.68
C LEU A 14 -15.82 -43.58 -11.91
N ALA A 15 -15.75 -42.37 -12.43
CA ALA A 15 -14.50 -41.64 -12.62
C ALA A 15 -13.82 -41.25 -11.28
N VAL A 16 -14.60 -40.88 -10.27
CA VAL A 16 -14.07 -40.59 -8.93
C VAL A 16 -13.56 -41.86 -8.24
N ALA A 17 -14.25 -42.97 -8.39
CA ALA A 17 -13.80 -44.23 -7.79
C ALA A 17 -12.50 -44.77 -8.42
N THR A 18 -12.34 -44.65 -9.73
CA THR A 18 -11.11 -45.07 -10.42
C THR A 18 -9.95 -44.09 -10.18
N GLY A 19 -10.22 -42.80 -10.02
CA GLY A 19 -9.20 -41.80 -9.68
C GLY A 19 -8.62 -41.98 -8.27
N LEU A 20 -9.45 -42.34 -7.30
CA LEU A 20 -9.01 -42.64 -5.92
C LEU A 20 -8.19 -43.91 -5.81
N VAL A 21 -8.50 -44.94 -6.61
CA VAL A 21 -7.75 -46.22 -6.60
C VAL A 21 -6.37 -46.04 -7.25
N THR A 22 -6.26 -45.23 -8.30
CA THR A 22 -4.96 -44.93 -8.92
C THR A 22 -4.07 -44.02 -8.03
N LEU A 23 -4.65 -43.07 -7.29
CA LEU A 23 -3.94 -42.22 -6.38
C LEU A 23 -3.36 -43.00 -5.16
N THR A 24 -4.14 -43.97 -4.62
CA THR A 24 -3.66 -44.81 -3.50
C THR A 24 -2.59 -45.81 -3.92
N LEU A 25 -2.55 -46.24 -5.16
CA LEU A 25 -1.50 -47.13 -5.67
C LEU A 25 -0.19 -46.40 -6.01
N THR A 26 -0.27 -45.15 -6.46
CA THR A 26 0.94 -44.32 -6.71
C THR A 26 1.59 -43.80 -5.44
N LEU A 27 0.84 -43.58 -4.36
CA LEU A 27 1.41 -43.18 -3.06
C LEU A 27 2.11 -44.33 -2.30
N ARG A 28 1.85 -45.61 -2.66
CA ARG A 28 2.53 -46.75 -2.05
C ARG A 28 3.87 -47.15 -2.65
N HIS A 29 4.28 -46.50 -3.78
CA HIS A 29 5.54 -46.84 -4.45
C HIS A 29 6.64 -45.75 -4.30
N HIS A 30 6.49 -44.80 -3.38
CA HIS A 30 7.46 -43.72 -3.20
C HIS A 30 8.21 -43.72 -1.87
N ASP A 31 8.22 -44.85 -1.16
CA ASP A 31 9.06 -45.05 0.07
C ASP A 31 10.34 -45.83 -0.23
N GLU A 32 11.00 -45.56 -1.38
CA GLU A 32 12.41 -45.92 -1.50
C GLU A 32 13.25 -44.68 -1.15
N GLU A 33 13.85 -44.75 0.05
CA GLU A 33 14.86 -43.81 0.51
C GLU A 33 16.04 -43.77 -0.50
N VAL A 34 16.16 -42.68 -1.24
CA VAL A 34 17.37 -42.37 -2.01
C VAL A 34 18.42 -41.93 -0.98
N PRO A 35 19.59 -42.59 -0.90
CA PRO A 35 20.64 -42.20 0.03
C PRO A 35 21.15 -40.81 -0.34
N VAL A 36 20.96 -39.83 0.56
CA VAL A 36 21.51 -38.49 0.46
C VAL A 36 23.05 -38.59 0.66
N PRO A 37 23.88 -38.17 -0.30
CA PRO A 37 25.32 -38.11 -0.07
C PRO A 37 25.63 -37.15 1.07
N PRO A 38 26.67 -37.40 1.89
CA PRO A 38 26.99 -36.52 3.02
C PRO A 38 27.31 -35.12 2.52
N VAL A 39 26.53 -34.16 3.01
CA VAL A 39 26.76 -32.72 2.80
C VAL A 39 28.08 -32.39 3.50
N GLN A 40 29.14 -32.14 2.73
CA GLN A 40 30.32 -31.50 3.28
C GLN A 40 29.90 -30.13 3.83
N ALA A 41 30.16 -29.94 5.12
CA ALA A 41 29.98 -28.63 5.76
C ALA A 41 30.92 -27.63 5.10
N THR A 42 30.39 -26.92 4.11
CA THR A 42 31.01 -25.68 3.64
C THR A 42 30.71 -24.66 4.75
N THR A 43 31.76 -24.28 5.45
CA THR A 43 31.72 -23.11 6.34
C THR A 43 31.25 -21.94 5.51
N GLN A 44 29.97 -21.59 5.70
CA GLN A 44 29.42 -20.33 5.21
C GLN A 44 30.21 -19.22 5.90
N PRO A 45 30.80 -18.25 5.18
CA PRO A 45 31.37 -17.09 5.82
C PRO A 45 30.24 -16.42 6.62
N GLU A 46 30.54 -16.04 7.87
CA GLU A 46 29.66 -15.19 8.67
C GLU A 46 29.17 -14.03 7.79
N PRO A 47 27.88 -13.65 7.87
CA PRO A 47 27.41 -12.47 7.18
C PRO A 47 28.24 -11.30 7.72
N THR A 48 29.14 -10.81 6.91
CA THR A 48 29.75 -9.50 7.11
C THR A 48 28.56 -8.57 7.23
N THR A 49 28.42 -7.93 8.36
CA THR A 49 27.49 -6.82 8.56
C THR A 49 27.97 -5.75 7.57
N GLU A 50 27.47 -5.79 6.34
CA GLU A 50 27.55 -4.63 5.48
C GLU A 50 26.80 -3.56 6.24
N GLU A 51 27.52 -2.56 6.72
CA GLU A 51 26.95 -1.33 7.18
C GLU A 51 25.96 -0.91 6.11
N VAL A 52 24.67 -0.97 6.42
CA VAL A 52 23.63 -0.30 5.65
C VAL A 52 24.09 1.15 5.65
N THR A 53 24.71 1.56 4.56
CA THR A 53 25.08 2.94 4.33
C THR A 53 23.74 3.66 4.27
N THR A 54 23.28 4.14 5.42
CA THR A 54 22.19 5.09 5.49
C THR A 54 22.64 6.24 4.61
N LEU A 55 21.98 6.40 3.45
CA LEU A 55 22.21 7.56 2.61
C LEU A 55 22.10 8.76 3.53
N PRO A 56 23.11 9.65 3.58
CA PRO A 56 23.06 10.78 4.48
C PRO A 56 21.76 11.54 4.22
N LEU A 57 21.08 11.89 5.32
CA LEU A 57 19.93 12.80 5.27
C LEU A 57 20.46 14.10 4.66
N TYR A 58 20.25 14.27 3.36
CA TYR A 58 20.62 15.52 2.70
C TYR A 58 19.56 16.55 3.07
N ASP A 59 19.99 17.58 3.79
CA ASP A 59 19.20 18.78 3.98
C ASP A 59 18.70 19.26 2.59
N TYR A 60 17.42 19.59 2.53
CA TYR A 60 16.79 20.12 1.32
C TYR A 60 17.55 21.36 0.85
N VAL A 61 18.34 21.21 -0.21
CA VAL A 61 18.93 22.35 -0.94
C VAL A 61 18.36 22.32 -2.34
N PRO A 62 17.45 23.25 -2.69
CA PRO A 62 16.96 23.37 -4.07
C PRO A 62 18.15 23.56 -5.00
N SER A 63 18.28 22.70 -5.99
CA SER A 63 19.20 22.92 -7.10
C SER A 63 18.65 24.00 -8.01
N GLY A 64 19.46 24.54 -8.92
CA GLY A 64 19.08 25.61 -9.85
C GLY A 64 17.85 25.32 -10.74
N ASN A 65 17.36 24.06 -10.78
CA ASN A 65 16.11 23.64 -11.43
C ASN A 65 15.03 23.22 -10.41
N GLY A 66 15.24 23.48 -9.11
CA GLY A 66 14.32 23.10 -8.04
C GLY A 66 14.39 21.64 -7.59
N MET A 67 15.16 20.76 -8.26
CA MET A 67 15.27 19.35 -7.91
C MET A 67 16.22 19.13 -6.73
N THR A 68 15.84 18.24 -5.80
CA THR A 68 16.67 17.89 -4.64
C THR A 68 17.92 17.09 -5.05
N GLU A 69 19.02 17.16 -4.28
CA GLU A 69 20.22 16.37 -4.57
C GLU A 69 19.95 14.86 -4.44
N ARG A 70 19.12 14.45 -3.46
CA ARG A 70 18.64 13.05 -3.31
C ARG A 70 17.96 12.57 -4.59
N ALA A 71 17.03 13.34 -5.11
CA ALA A 71 16.34 13.03 -6.36
C ALA A 71 17.30 12.88 -7.54
N LYS A 72 18.28 13.79 -7.67
CA LYS A 72 19.29 13.70 -8.74
C LYS A 72 20.15 12.44 -8.66
N MET A 73 20.46 11.98 -7.46
CA MET A 73 21.21 10.72 -7.26
C MET A 73 20.37 9.51 -7.65
N LEU A 74 19.11 9.46 -7.18
CA LEU A 74 18.21 8.35 -7.47
C LEU A 74 17.83 8.28 -8.95
N LEU A 75 17.62 9.41 -9.62
CA LEU A 75 17.32 9.48 -11.04
C LEU A 75 18.48 9.01 -11.94
N LYS A 76 19.73 8.97 -11.43
CA LYS A 76 20.85 8.33 -12.13
C LYS A 76 20.74 6.79 -12.10
N GLN A 77 20.08 6.24 -11.09
CA GLN A 77 19.87 4.80 -10.95
C GLN A 77 18.62 4.38 -11.72
N ASN A 78 17.53 5.14 -11.54
CA ASN A 78 16.26 4.86 -12.18
C ASN A 78 15.53 6.16 -12.55
N LYS A 79 15.22 6.31 -13.84
CA LYS A 79 14.48 7.46 -14.38
C LYS A 79 13.02 7.55 -13.88
N ASP A 80 12.47 6.43 -13.41
CA ASP A 80 11.09 6.32 -12.96
C ASP A 80 10.89 6.79 -11.51
N VAL A 81 11.98 7.14 -10.80
CA VAL A 81 11.89 7.71 -9.44
C VAL A 81 11.16 9.04 -9.48
N VAL A 82 10.09 9.15 -8.70
CA VAL A 82 9.27 10.35 -8.60
C VAL A 82 9.26 10.96 -7.20
N GLY A 83 9.71 10.22 -6.18
CA GLY A 83 9.70 10.75 -4.84
C GLY A 83 10.24 9.83 -3.76
N TRP A 84 9.94 10.21 -2.52
CA TRP A 84 10.30 9.50 -1.31
C TRP A 84 9.12 9.53 -0.32
N ILE A 85 8.86 8.42 0.36
CA ILE A 85 7.84 8.32 1.39
C ILE A 85 8.46 7.90 2.72
N LYS A 86 8.06 8.56 3.81
CA LYS A 86 8.45 8.18 5.16
C LYS A 86 7.24 8.25 6.11
N ILE A 87 7.12 7.25 6.98
CA ILE A 87 6.12 7.21 8.05
C ILE A 87 6.85 6.92 9.36
N GLU A 88 6.89 7.91 10.22
CA GLU A 88 7.57 7.80 11.52
C GLU A 88 7.00 6.65 12.36
N GLY A 89 7.86 5.96 13.12
CA GLY A 89 7.46 4.79 13.91
C GLY A 89 7.21 3.51 13.11
N THR A 90 7.42 3.53 11.78
CA THR A 90 7.35 2.35 10.90
C THR A 90 8.69 2.08 10.21
N GLN A 91 8.75 1.05 9.37
CA GLN A 91 9.90 0.82 8.48
C GLN A 91 9.70 1.46 7.09
N VAL A 92 8.63 2.22 6.90
CA VAL A 92 8.40 2.94 5.63
C VAL A 92 9.30 4.16 5.61
N ASP A 93 10.42 4.04 4.88
CA ASP A 93 11.38 5.11 4.60
C ASP A 93 12.10 4.75 3.30
N TYR A 94 11.41 4.97 2.16
CA TYR A 94 11.81 4.47 0.85
C TYR A 94 11.63 5.49 -0.26
N PRO A 95 12.49 5.45 -1.30
CA PRO A 95 12.13 6.03 -2.59
C PRO A 95 10.92 5.28 -3.18
N PHE A 96 10.15 5.98 -3.99
CA PHE A 96 9.14 5.33 -4.82
C PHE A 96 9.24 5.80 -6.27
N VAL A 97 8.80 4.92 -7.16
CA VAL A 97 8.84 5.12 -8.60
C VAL A 97 7.43 5.30 -9.14
N ARG A 98 7.29 5.85 -10.35
CA ARG A 98 6.05 5.73 -11.11
C ARG A 98 6.14 4.48 -11.96
N ASP A 99 5.11 3.63 -11.91
CA ASP A 99 5.07 2.45 -12.78
C ASP A 99 5.11 2.88 -14.26
N PRO A 100 5.85 2.16 -15.11
CA PRO A 100 5.98 2.54 -16.52
C PRO A 100 4.71 2.34 -17.36
N GLY A 101 3.64 1.78 -16.76
CA GLY A 101 2.45 1.36 -17.48
C GLY A 101 2.68 0.04 -18.23
N ALA A 102 1.99 -0.17 -19.35
CA ALA A 102 2.18 -1.35 -20.16
C ALA A 102 3.57 -1.35 -20.82
N VAL A 103 4.36 -2.37 -20.53
CA VAL A 103 5.69 -2.58 -21.12
C VAL A 103 5.60 -3.67 -22.17
N PRO A 104 5.72 -3.35 -23.49
CA PRO A 104 5.65 -4.34 -24.55
C PRO A 104 6.84 -5.32 -24.49
N ALA A 105 6.60 -6.58 -24.92
CA ALA A 105 7.67 -7.56 -25.07
C ALA A 105 8.78 -7.05 -26.01
N GLY A 106 10.04 -7.31 -25.64
CA GLY A 106 11.20 -6.84 -26.41
C GLY A 106 11.71 -5.44 -26.02
N ASN A 107 11.09 -4.78 -25.04
CA ASN A 107 11.63 -3.53 -24.49
C ASN A 107 12.89 -3.83 -23.65
N THR A 108 14.05 -3.48 -24.20
CA THR A 108 15.35 -3.80 -23.58
C THR A 108 15.61 -3.04 -22.27
N TYR A 109 14.98 -1.87 -22.08
CA TYR A 109 15.09 -1.10 -20.84
C TYR A 109 14.51 -1.84 -19.64
N TYR A 110 13.42 -2.60 -19.85
CA TYR A 110 12.77 -3.42 -18.82
C TYR A 110 13.08 -4.92 -18.97
N GLY A 111 14.27 -5.29 -19.45
CA GLY A 111 14.72 -6.67 -19.55
C GLY A 111 14.05 -7.51 -20.65
N GLY A 112 13.36 -6.88 -21.57
CA GLY A 112 12.74 -7.53 -22.73
C GLY A 112 11.43 -8.27 -22.48
N ASN A 113 10.92 -8.31 -21.24
CA ASN A 113 9.65 -8.91 -20.90
C ASN A 113 8.46 -7.95 -21.16
N ALA A 114 7.27 -8.52 -21.30
CA ALA A 114 6.03 -7.75 -21.28
C ALA A 114 5.49 -7.67 -19.85
N TYR A 115 4.99 -6.50 -19.47
CA TYR A 115 4.34 -6.27 -18.18
C TYR A 115 3.05 -5.48 -18.38
N GLU A 116 2.03 -5.83 -17.62
CA GLU A 116 0.79 -5.07 -17.53
C GLU A 116 1.01 -3.79 -16.70
N PRO A 117 0.17 -2.76 -16.83
CA PRO A 117 0.23 -1.58 -15.99
C PRO A 117 0.19 -1.94 -14.50
N ASN A 118 0.96 -1.22 -13.67
CA ASN A 118 1.09 -1.42 -12.23
C ASN A 118 1.59 -2.81 -11.83
N SER A 119 2.46 -3.43 -12.66
CA SER A 119 2.97 -4.77 -12.36
C SER A 119 4.50 -4.88 -12.37
N TYR A 120 5.22 -4.00 -13.06
CA TYR A 120 6.67 -4.13 -13.19
C TYR A 120 7.39 -4.08 -11.85
N TYR A 121 7.07 -3.09 -11.02
CA TYR A 121 7.73 -2.91 -9.73
C TYR A 121 7.19 -3.79 -8.60
N LEU A 122 6.26 -4.69 -8.88
CA LEU A 122 5.86 -5.72 -7.91
C LEU A 122 7.01 -6.69 -7.58
N ASP A 123 7.94 -6.91 -8.51
CA ASP A 123 9.03 -7.85 -8.35
C ASP A 123 10.38 -7.36 -8.92
N HIS A 124 10.54 -6.03 -9.04
CA HIS A 124 11.79 -5.39 -9.46
C HIS A 124 12.26 -4.31 -8.49
N ASP A 125 13.56 -4.28 -8.25
CA ASP A 125 14.22 -3.21 -7.50
C ASP A 125 14.46 -1.97 -8.38
N LEU A 126 14.95 -0.91 -7.78
CA LEU A 126 15.27 0.35 -8.46
C LEU A 126 16.31 0.20 -9.58
N ASP A 127 17.22 -0.77 -9.49
CA ASP A 127 18.22 -1.05 -10.54
C ASP A 127 17.68 -1.93 -11.67
N GLY A 128 16.40 -2.34 -11.59
CA GLY A 128 15.74 -3.23 -12.55
C GLY A 128 16.08 -4.70 -12.35
N SER A 129 16.79 -5.08 -11.29
CA SER A 129 17.00 -6.47 -10.93
C SER A 129 15.75 -7.09 -10.30
N TYR A 130 15.58 -8.41 -10.46
CA TYR A 130 14.49 -9.12 -9.81
C TYR A 130 14.65 -9.07 -8.28
N LEU A 131 13.62 -8.60 -7.61
CA LEU A 131 13.53 -8.55 -6.14
C LEU A 131 12.11 -8.93 -5.71
N ARG A 132 11.95 -10.03 -4.99
CA ARG A 132 10.63 -10.56 -4.59
C ARG A 132 9.74 -9.57 -3.85
N CYS A 133 10.30 -8.63 -3.09
CA CYS A 133 9.54 -7.59 -2.41
C CYS A 133 9.32 -6.35 -3.26
N GLY A 134 9.87 -6.32 -4.46
CA GLY A 134 9.76 -5.21 -5.39
C GLY A 134 10.20 -3.87 -4.83
N SER A 135 9.70 -2.82 -5.42
CA SER A 135 9.83 -1.43 -4.96
C SER A 135 8.47 -0.84 -4.60
N LEU A 136 8.43 0.25 -3.85
CA LEU A 136 7.22 1.05 -3.75
C LEU A 136 7.02 1.81 -5.06
N PHE A 137 5.79 1.83 -5.57
CA PHE A 137 5.50 2.53 -6.81
C PHE A 137 4.11 3.18 -6.79
N CYS A 138 3.99 4.37 -7.38
CA CYS A 138 2.69 4.96 -7.62
C CYS A 138 2.11 4.47 -8.94
N ASP A 139 0.81 4.65 -9.08
CA ASP A 139 0.06 4.29 -10.27
C ASP A 139 0.69 4.95 -11.51
N TYR A 140 0.69 4.23 -12.65
CA TYR A 140 1.29 4.71 -13.88
C TYR A 140 0.63 5.99 -14.42
N ARG A 141 -0.60 6.28 -14.00
CA ARG A 141 -1.40 7.46 -14.36
C ARG A 141 -1.10 8.65 -13.47
N ASP A 142 -0.57 8.42 -12.25
CA ASP A 142 -0.30 9.48 -11.29
C ASP A 142 0.73 10.48 -11.79
N GLU A 143 0.45 11.75 -11.64
CA GLU A 143 1.39 12.84 -11.84
C GLU A 143 1.85 13.40 -10.48
N PHE A 144 3.15 13.33 -10.24
CA PHE A 144 3.79 13.82 -9.01
C PHE A 144 5.15 14.44 -9.34
N GLY A 145 5.13 15.68 -9.78
CA GLY A 145 6.29 16.38 -10.35
C GLY A 145 6.58 17.76 -9.75
N SER A 146 7.19 18.62 -10.54
CA SER A 146 7.57 19.99 -10.16
C SER A 146 6.40 20.98 -10.18
N ASN A 147 5.37 20.71 -10.96
CA ASN A 147 4.20 21.57 -11.11
C ASN A 147 3.06 21.05 -10.24
N GLU A 148 2.76 21.77 -9.16
CA GLU A 148 1.70 21.38 -8.22
C GLU A 148 0.30 21.37 -8.85
N ASP A 149 0.05 22.25 -9.84
CA ASP A 149 -1.24 22.33 -10.52
C ASP A 149 -1.52 21.11 -11.42
N GLN A 150 -0.49 20.33 -11.72
CA GLN A 150 -0.58 19.11 -12.53
C GLN A 150 -0.47 17.83 -11.70
N GLN A 151 -0.33 17.94 -10.38
CA GLN A 151 -0.31 16.74 -9.53
C GLN A 151 -1.71 16.14 -9.43
N SER A 152 -1.77 14.80 -9.51
CA SER A 152 -3.00 14.05 -9.27
C SER A 152 -3.65 14.46 -7.96
N GLU A 153 -4.97 14.49 -7.93
CA GLU A 153 -5.73 14.82 -6.72
C GLU A 153 -5.57 13.72 -5.64
N ASN A 154 -5.33 12.49 -6.08
CA ASN A 154 -5.06 11.34 -5.22
C ASN A 154 -3.86 10.57 -5.77
N ILE A 155 -2.76 10.54 -5.03
CA ILE A 155 -1.59 9.72 -5.36
C ILE A 155 -1.79 8.33 -4.78
N VAL A 156 -1.81 7.29 -5.63
CA VAL A 156 -1.99 5.91 -5.20
C VAL A 156 -0.66 5.17 -5.21
N ILE A 157 -0.12 4.85 -4.04
CA ILE A 157 1.16 4.13 -3.90
C ILE A 157 0.91 2.69 -3.48
N TYR A 158 1.51 1.76 -4.21
CA TYR A 158 1.46 0.32 -3.97
C TYR A 158 2.74 -0.18 -3.32
N GLY A 159 2.61 -1.17 -2.45
CA GLY A 159 3.73 -1.85 -1.82
C GLY A 159 3.35 -3.20 -1.21
N HIS A 160 4.27 -4.15 -1.20
CA HIS A 160 4.04 -5.47 -0.61
C HIS A 160 3.82 -5.43 0.90
N ASN A 161 2.92 -6.29 1.39
CA ASN A 161 2.75 -6.57 2.82
C ASN A 161 3.77 -7.63 3.28
N MET A 162 5.00 -7.21 3.55
CA MET A 162 6.07 -8.11 3.96
C MET A 162 5.94 -8.52 5.43
N ALA A 163 6.14 -9.83 5.71
CA ALA A 163 6.03 -10.36 7.06
C ALA A 163 7.07 -9.77 8.05
N ASN A 164 8.23 -9.36 7.56
CA ASN A 164 9.29 -8.70 8.31
C ASN A 164 9.08 -7.19 8.52
N ASN A 165 7.89 -6.65 8.21
CA ASN A 165 7.49 -5.25 8.29
C ASN A 165 8.13 -4.29 7.27
N THR A 166 8.99 -4.76 6.37
CA THR A 166 9.52 -3.94 5.26
C THR A 166 8.43 -3.62 4.24
N MET A 167 8.72 -2.74 3.32
CA MET A 167 7.76 -2.19 2.36
C MET A 167 6.53 -1.63 3.09
N PHE A 168 5.31 -2.00 2.71
CA PHE A 168 4.10 -1.64 3.43
C PHE A 168 3.67 -2.66 4.50
N GLY A 169 4.56 -3.61 4.84
CA GLY A 169 4.28 -4.60 5.89
C GLY A 169 3.99 -3.99 7.26
N SER A 170 4.65 -2.87 7.62
CA SER A 170 4.41 -2.19 8.90
C SER A 170 3.08 -1.43 8.97
N LEU A 171 2.40 -1.16 7.83
CA LEU A 171 1.08 -0.51 7.84
C LEU A 171 0.01 -1.34 8.57
N ARG A 172 0.22 -2.67 8.70
CA ARG A 172 -0.69 -3.54 9.49
C ARG A 172 -0.87 -3.09 10.94
N ARG A 173 0.06 -2.29 11.50
CA ARG A 173 -0.05 -1.75 12.86
C ARG A 173 -1.28 -0.85 13.02
N TYR A 174 -1.62 -0.05 12.01
CA TYR A 174 -2.81 0.79 12.02
C TYR A 174 -4.12 -0.02 12.04
N ARG A 175 -4.09 -1.24 11.49
CA ARG A 175 -5.24 -2.14 11.52
C ARG A 175 -5.46 -2.80 12.87
N GLN A 176 -4.38 -3.06 13.59
CA GLN A 176 -4.39 -3.84 14.84
C GLN A 176 -4.65 -2.99 16.07
N ASP A 177 -4.23 -1.72 16.03
CA ASP A 177 -4.23 -0.86 17.21
C ASP A 177 -4.45 0.61 16.82
N TYR A 178 -5.59 1.16 17.24
CA TYR A 178 -5.89 2.57 17.07
C TYR A 178 -4.84 3.48 17.72
N SER A 179 -4.26 3.09 18.86
CA SER A 179 -3.24 3.86 19.55
C SER A 179 -1.98 4.07 18.69
N PHE A 180 -1.78 3.23 17.67
CA PHE A 180 -0.68 3.44 16.74
C PHE A 180 -0.94 4.65 15.81
N PHE A 181 -2.19 4.89 15.41
CA PHE A 181 -2.55 6.11 14.70
C PHE A 181 -2.25 7.37 15.55
N GLU A 182 -2.54 7.35 16.87
CA GLU A 182 -2.24 8.46 17.75
C GLU A 182 -0.73 8.76 17.87
N GLN A 183 0.11 7.72 17.73
CA GLN A 183 1.56 7.84 17.77
C GLN A 183 2.20 8.26 16.44
N ALA A 184 1.61 7.84 15.31
CA ALA A 184 2.16 8.01 13.98
C ALA A 184 1.06 8.47 12.98
N PRO A 185 0.45 9.64 13.20
CA PRO A 185 -0.67 10.10 12.38
C PRO A 185 -0.25 10.81 11.09
N PHE A 186 1.05 10.98 10.83
CA PHE A 186 1.54 11.74 9.69
C PHE A 186 2.37 10.91 8.73
N VAL A 187 2.37 11.32 7.46
CA VAL A 187 3.21 10.79 6.39
C VAL A 187 3.98 11.95 5.76
N GLU A 188 5.29 11.81 5.67
CA GLU A 188 6.14 12.66 4.87
C GLU A 188 6.20 12.09 3.45
N LEU A 189 5.77 12.86 2.45
CA LEU A 189 5.82 12.49 1.04
C LEU A 189 6.57 13.56 0.26
N SER A 190 7.77 13.24 -0.21
CA SER A 190 8.56 14.17 -1.03
C SER A 190 8.42 13.82 -2.49
N SER A 191 8.15 14.81 -3.34
CA SER A 191 8.44 14.69 -4.76
C SER A 191 9.95 14.89 -5.00
N ASN A 192 10.38 14.74 -6.25
CA ASN A 192 11.77 15.09 -6.62
C ASN A 192 12.10 16.57 -6.41
N TYR A 193 11.12 17.42 -6.10
CA TYR A 193 11.25 18.87 -6.04
C TYR A 193 10.84 19.49 -4.72
N ARG A 194 9.89 18.89 -3.98
CA ARG A 194 9.29 19.46 -2.77
C ARG A 194 8.88 18.40 -1.78
N ASP A 195 8.85 18.78 -0.51
CA ASP A 195 8.33 17.99 0.57
C ASP A 195 6.88 18.37 0.87
N TYR A 196 6.07 17.39 1.20
CA TYR A 196 4.67 17.51 1.57
C TYR A 196 4.39 16.65 2.78
N ASP A 197 3.57 17.16 3.68
CA ASP A 197 3.09 16.41 4.83
C ASP A 197 1.61 16.07 4.66
N TYR A 198 1.26 14.85 5.05
CA TYR A 198 -0.09 14.36 5.05
C TYR A 198 -0.47 13.92 6.47
N VAL A 199 -1.71 14.18 6.87
CA VAL A 199 -2.32 13.58 8.06
C VAL A 199 -3.15 12.38 7.62
N LEU A 200 -3.00 11.25 8.30
CA LEU A 200 -3.79 10.06 8.02
C LEU A 200 -5.25 10.28 8.43
N CYS A 201 -6.17 9.97 7.52
CA CYS A 201 -7.59 10.26 7.70
C CYS A 201 -8.50 9.04 7.51
N GLY A 202 -8.01 7.94 6.91
CA GLY A 202 -8.83 6.75 6.68
C GLY A 202 -8.04 5.45 6.66
N PHE A 203 -8.64 4.38 7.17
CA PHE A 203 -8.08 3.03 7.24
C PHE A 203 -9.18 2.03 6.92
N PHE A 204 -9.10 1.30 5.82
CA PHE A 204 -10.17 0.38 5.44
C PHE A 204 -9.67 -0.84 4.67
N ILE A 205 -10.56 -1.82 4.52
CA ILE A 205 -10.33 -3.03 3.73
C ILE A 205 -11.32 -3.05 2.57
N THR A 206 -10.81 -3.38 1.38
CA THR A 206 -11.64 -3.53 0.17
C THR A 206 -11.07 -4.60 -0.74
N GLY A 207 -11.82 -5.02 -1.76
CA GLY A 207 -11.33 -5.96 -2.75
C GLY A 207 -10.27 -5.35 -3.66
N GLY A 208 -9.39 -6.20 -4.19
CA GLY A 208 -8.30 -5.82 -5.12
C GLY A 208 -8.59 -6.22 -6.58
N ASN A 209 -9.85 -6.29 -7.00
CA ASN A 209 -10.22 -6.67 -8.36
C ASN A 209 -11.35 -5.78 -8.91
N TRP A 210 -11.55 -5.81 -10.22
CA TRP A 210 -12.55 -4.99 -10.93
C TRP A 210 -14.02 -5.31 -10.60
N TYR A 211 -14.28 -6.36 -9.82
CA TYR A 211 -15.61 -6.72 -9.32
C TYR A 211 -15.84 -6.26 -7.87
N SER A 212 -14.87 -5.53 -7.31
CA SER A 212 -14.99 -4.97 -5.97
C SER A 212 -16.06 -3.87 -5.94
N ASP A 213 -16.68 -3.71 -4.80
CA ASP A 213 -17.70 -2.70 -4.57
C ASP A 213 -17.15 -1.27 -4.50
N PHE A 214 -15.83 -1.13 -4.33
CA PHE A 214 -15.10 0.12 -4.37
C PHE A 214 -13.74 -0.05 -5.05
N ILE A 215 -13.57 0.56 -6.22
CA ILE A 215 -12.37 0.51 -7.06
C ILE A 215 -11.55 1.77 -6.79
N TYR A 216 -10.90 1.84 -5.63
CA TYR A 216 -10.14 3.01 -5.16
C TYR A 216 -8.97 3.39 -6.08
N TRP A 217 -8.38 2.44 -6.80
CA TRP A 217 -7.25 2.66 -7.71
C TRP A 217 -7.63 3.25 -9.06
N ASP A 218 -8.91 3.39 -9.34
CA ASP A 218 -9.44 4.07 -10.53
C ASP A 218 -9.95 5.48 -10.18
N MET A 219 -9.47 6.01 -9.06
CA MET A 219 -9.91 7.26 -8.44
C MET A 219 -8.70 8.19 -8.18
N GLU A 220 -7.75 8.25 -9.11
CA GLU A 220 -6.59 9.16 -9.03
C GLU A 220 -6.96 10.60 -9.41
N GLU A 221 -7.94 10.78 -10.29
CA GLU A 221 -8.46 12.08 -10.70
C GLU A 221 -9.78 12.38 -9.97
N LEU A 222 -9.68 13.05 -8.82
CA LEU A 222 -10.83 13.49 -8.01
C LEU A 222 -11.12 14.97 -8.29
N ASP A 223 -11.16 15.35 -9.57
CA ASP A 223 -11.22 16.73 -10.06
C ASP A 223 -12.62 17.38 -9.95
N ASN A 224 -13.64 16.57 -9.65
CA ASN A 224 -14.99 17.04 -9.42
C ASN A 224 -15.52 16.58 -8.05
N GLU A 225 -16.50 17.32 -7.52
CA GLU A 225 -17.03 17.10 -6.19
C GLU A 225 -17.80 15.77 -6.06
N GLU A 226 -18.40 15.26 -7.15
CA GLU A 226 -19.15 14.00 -7.14
C GLU A 226 -18.21 12.81 -6.93
N ASP A 227 -17.13 12.73 -7.70
CA ASP A 227 -16.14 11.66 -7.59
C ASP A 227 -15.38 11.72 -6.26
N PHE A 228 -15.01 12.94 -5.83
CA PHE A 228 -14.38 13.15 -4.53
C PHE A 228 -15.29 12.65 -3.39
N ASN A 229 -16.55 13.07 -3.37
CA ASN A 229 -17.50 12.64 -2.35
C ASN A 229 -17.79 11.13 -2.43
N TYR A 230 -17.80 10.54 -3.64
CA TYR A 230 -17.93 9.11 -3.81
C TYR A 230 -16.76 8.36 -3.15
N TYR A 231 -15.51 8.82 -3.37
CA TYR A 231 -14.34 8.26 -2.71
C TYR A 231 -14.43 8.35 -1.18
N ILE A 232 -14.70 9.56 -0.65
CA ILE A 232 -14.75 9.81 0.79
C ILE A 232 -15.89 9.04 1.47
N ASN A 233 -17.07 8.98 0.85
CA ASN A 233 -18.21 8.22 1.39
C ASN A 233 -17.89 6.71 1.45
N ASN A 234 -17.21 6.14 0.46
CA ASN A 234 -16.76 4.75 0.50
C ASN A 234 -15.68 4.52 1.56
N MET A 235 -14.74 5.44 1.72
CA MET A 235 -13.76 5.40 2.79
C MET A 235 -14.45 5.36 4.16
N HIS A 236 -15.37 6.29 4.43
CA HIS A 236 -16.10 6.34 5.70
C HIS A 236 -16.97 5.11 5.94
N ALA A 237 -17.66 4.60 4.90
CA ALA A 237 -18.50 3.41 5.02
C ALA A 237 -17.71 2.13 5.38
N LYS A 238 -16.42 2.08 5.02
CA LYS A 238 -15.54 0.92 5.19
C LYS A 238 -14.48 1.11 6.27
N GLN A 239 -14.34 2.31 6.84
CA GLN A 239 -13.26 2.62 7.79
C GLN A 239 -13.32 1.74 9.03
N LEU A 240 -12.14 1.32 9.50
CA LEU A 240 -11.99 0.50 10.71
C LEU A 240 -12.27 1.30 11.99
N PHE A 241 -12.00 2.61 11.95
CA PHE A 241 -12.24 3.56 13.03
C PHE A 241 -12.28 4.98 12.46
N ASP A 242 -12.94 5.88 13.18
CA ASP A 242 -12.99 7.30 12.85
C ASP A 242 -11.73 7.99 13.38
N THR A 243 -11.00 8.69 12.51
CA THR A 243 -9.84 9.51 12.88
C THR A 243 -10.24 10.91 13.32
N GLY A 244 -11.45 11.33 13.01
CA GLY A 244 -11.95 12.69 13.21
C GLY A 244 -11.31 13.75 12.32
N VAL A 245 -10.41 13.39 11.40
CA VAL A 245 -9.76 14.34 10.48
C VAL A 245 -10.78 14.82 9.45
N ASP A 246 -10.96 16.15 9.34
CA ASP A 246 -11.83 16.73 8.34
C ASP A 246 -11.22 16.61 6.93
N VAL A 247 -12.03 16.07 6.00
CA VAL A 247 -11.66 15.90 4.58
C VAL A 247 -12.76 16.47 3.71
N LYS A 248 -12.41 17.33 2.76
CA LYS A 248 -13.39 18.00 1.89
C LYS A 248 -12.85 18.19 0.48
N TYR A 249 -13.76 18.38 -0.46
CA TYR A 249 -13.45 18.63 -1.86
C TYR A 249 -12.40 19.73 -2.02
N GLY A 250 -11.39 19.46 -2.84
CA GLY A 250 -10.21 20.29 -3.05
C GLY A 250 -8.99 19.92 -2.20
N ASP A 251 -9.12 19.00 -1.26
CA ASP A 251 -7.95 18.41 -0.58
C ASP A 251 -7.21 17.45 -1.49
N LYS A 252 -5.89 17.46 -1.43
CA LYS A 252 -5.04 16.45 -2.08
C LYS A 252 -4.93 15.21 -1.19
N LEU A 253 -5.14 14.04 -1.79
CA LEU A 253 -5.14 12.77 -1.09
C LEU A 253 -3.88 11.95 -1.42
N LEU A 254 -3.57 11.03 -0.52
CA LEU A 254 -2.56 9.99 -0.66
C LEU A 254 -3.20 8.66 -0.26
N THR A 255 -3.20 7.69 -1.17
CA THR A 255 -3.73 6.36 -0.94
C THR A 255 -2.60 5.34 -0.93
N LEU A 256 -2.31 4.72 0.22
CA LEU A 256 -1.33 3.65 0.36
C LEU A 256 -2.05 2.31 0.30
N SER A 257 -1.67 1.46 -0.65
CA SER A 257 -2.32 0.18 -0.91
C SER A 257 -1.38 -0.99 -0.69
N THR A 258 -1.80 -1.95 0.13
CA THR A 258 -1.07 -3.21 0.33
C THR A 258 -2.01 -4.42 0.41
N CYS A 259 -1.48 -5.63 0.25
CA CYS A 259 -2.29 -6.84 0.39
C CYS A 259 -2.82 -7.00 1.82
N TYR A 260 -4.09 -7.36 1.92
CA TYR A 260 -4.69 -7.82 3.16
C TYR A 260 -4.63 -9.35 3.19
N ALA A 261 -3.76 -9.88 4.06
CA ALA A 261 -3.39 -11.30 3.99
C ALA A 261 -4.46 -12.26 4.56
N ASP A 262 -5.47 -11.74 5.27
CA ASP A 262 -6.49 -12.56 5.94
C ASP A 262 -7.67 -12.91 5.01
N GLU A 263 -7.77 -12.24 3.85
CA GLU A 263 -8.82 -12.49 2.85
C GLU A 263 -8.23 -12.52 1.44
N ASP A 264 -8.65 -13.46 0.63
CA ASP A 264 -8.19 -13.62 -0.74
C ASP A 264 -8.49 -12.37 -1.56
N ASN A 265 -7.46 -11.88 -2.26
CA ASN A 265 -7.54 -10.74 -3.16
C ASN A 265 -8.03 -9.42 -2.54
N SER A 266 -7.91 -9.27 -1.23
CA SER A 266 -8.25 -8.04 -0.52
C SER A 266 -7.04 -7.13 -0.32
N ARG A 267 -7.32 -5.84 -0.12
CA ARG A 267 -6.33 -4.80 0.13
C ARG A 267 -6.63 -4.09 1.43
N PHE A 268 -5.58 -3.77 2.15
CA PHE A 268 -5.61 -2.81 3.25
C PHE A 268 -5.16 -1.46 2.73
N ILE A 269 -6.01 -0.46 2.93
CA ILE A 269 -5.84 0.88 2.42
C ILE A 269 -5.64 1.84 3.60
N VAL A 270 -4.64 2.72 3.45
CA VAL A 270 -4.38 3.83 4.36
C VAL A 270 -4.47 5.11 3.56
N VAL A 271 -5.33 6.04 3.98
CA VAL A 271 -5.55 7.31 3.28
C VAL A 271 -5.00 8.44 4.11
N GLY A 272 -4.25 9.32 3.49
CA GLY A 272 -3.78 10.58 4.03
C GLY A 272 -4.39 11.75 3.27
N ARG A 273 -4.64 12.86 3.98
CA ARG A 273 -4.98 14.17 3.44
C ARG A 273 -3.78 15.09 3.62
N ARG A 274 -3.38 15.79 2.55
CA ARG A 274 -2.32 16.79 2.60
C ARG A 274 -2.64 17.87 3.63
N LEU A 275 -1.65 18.30 4.41
CA LEU A 275 -1.85 19.37 5.39
C LEU A 275 -2.28 20.66 4.71
N ARG A 276 -3.25 21.33 5.32
CA ARG A 276 -3.76 22.65 4.89
C ARG A 276 -2.93 23.77 5.49
N GLU A 277 -3.08 24.96 4.98
CA GLU A 277 -2.46 26.15 5.55
C GLU A 277 -2.85 26.32 7.03
N GLY A 278 -1.84 26.50 7.89
CA GLY A 278 -2.00 26.61 9.34
C GLY A 278 -1.96 25.29 10.11
N GLU A 279 -2.01 24.14 9.43
CA GLU A 279 -1.78 22.84 10.05
C GLU A 279 -0.27 22.53 10.09
N VAL A 280 0.17 21.83 11.14
CA VAL A 280 1.60 21.56 11.40
C VAL A 280 1.84 20.07 11.53
N ALA A 281 2.77 19.53 10.74
CA ALA A 281 3.21 18.13 10.87
C ALA A 281 3.74 17.86 12.27
N GLY A 282 3.36 16.72 12.85
CA GLY A 282 3.73 16.35 14.22
C GLY A 282 2.84 16.96 15.31
N ASP A 283 1.90 17.85 14.98
CA ASP A 283 1.00 18.46 15.94
C ASP A 283 -0.48 18.27 15.57
N MET A 284 -1.09 17.20 16.10
CA MET A 284 -2.49 16.87 15.89
C MET A 284 -3.48 17.91 16.43
N SER A 285 -3.03 18.83 17.31
CA SER A 285 -3.90 19.90 17.83
C SER A 285 -4.19 20.99 16.79
N THR A 286 -3.36 21.09 15.75
CA THR A 286 -3.54 22.04 14.65
C THR A 286 -4.41 21.48 13.52
N ILE A 287 -4.64 20.17 13.50
CA ILE A 287 -5.38 19.48 12.44
C ILE A 287 -6.87 19.75 12.57
N GLN A 288 -7.49 20.19 11.47
CA GLN A 288 -8.95 20.40 11.43
C GLN A 288 -9.68 19.07 11.61
N ARG A 289 -10.67 19.08 12.52
CA ARG A 289 -11.49 17.93 12.87
C ARG A 289 -12.92 18.12 12.37
N THR A 290 -13.63 17.00 12.13
CA THR A 290 -15.07 17.03 11.86
C THR A 290 -15.85 17.58 13.06
N GLU A 291 -17.01 18.20 12.80
CA GLU A 291 -17.87 18.71 13.86
C GLU A 291 -18.38 17.58 14.78
N GLU A 292 -18.67 16.42 14.22
CA GLU A 292 -19.09 15.23 14.95
C GLU A 292 -18.01 14.75 15.92
N TYR A 293 -16.75 14.72 15.47
CA TYR A 293 -15.62 14.33 16.31
C TYR A 293 -15.42 15.32 17.45
N ILE A 294 -15.44 16.63 17.16
CA ILE A 294 -15.31 17.69 18.18
C ILE A 294 -16.40 17.54 19.24
N LYS A 295 -17.65 17.41 18.81
CA LYS A 295 -18.79 17.25 19.72
C LYS A 295 -18.71 16.00 20.59
N ALA A 296 -18.21 14.88 20.02
CA ALA A 296 -18.06 13.63 20.76
C ALA A 296 -16.94 13.67 21.82
N HIS A 297 -15.96 14.58 21.65
CA HIS A 297 -14.80 14.71 22.52
C HIS A 297 -14.78 16.03 23.32
N GLU A 298 -15.86 16.84 23.26
CA GLU A 298 -16.01 17.99 24.14
C GLU A 298 -16.02 17.53 25.62
N PRO A 299 -15.23 18.18 26.48
CA PRO A 299 -15.27 17.84 27.90
C PRO A 299 -16.66 18.11 28.44
N THR A 300 -17.29 17.08 29.00
CA THR A 300 -18.59 17.20 29.68
C THR A 300 -18.43 18.27 30.77
N THR A 301 -19.07 19.41 30.61
CA THR A 301 -19.10 20.42 31.68
C THR A 301 -19.89 19.85 32.85
N GLU A 302 -19.37 19.92 34.08
CA GLU A 302 -20.00 19.41 35.32
C GLU A 302 -21.42 19.92 35.55
N ALA A 303 -21.91 20.83 34.70
CA ALA A 303 -23.26 21.36 34.76
C ALA A 303 -24.35 20.35 34.31
N ASP A 304 -24.03 19.39 33.43
CA ASP A 304 -25.02 18.40 32.93
C ASP A 304 -25.20 17.21 33.90
N ALA A 305 -24.22 16.95 34.77
CA ALA A 305 -24.28 15.85 35.74
C ALA A 305 -25.29 16.13 36.90
N THR A 306 -25.76 17.37 37.08
CA THR A 306 -26.71 17.72 38.13
C THR A 306 -28.17 17.68 37.71
N ALA A 307 -28.47 17.48 36.44
CA ALA A 307 -29.85 17.46 35.92
C ALA A 307 -30.52 16.07 35.99
N GLU A 308 -29.78 14.96 36.11
CA GLU A 308 -30.35 13.61 36.19
C GLU A 308 -30.58 13.08 37.64
N GLY A 309 -30.33 13.89 38.65
CA GLY A 309 -30.35 13.48 40.08
C GLY A 309 -31.64 13.88 40.83
N THR A 310 -32.70 14.38 40.16
CA THR A 310 -33.94 14.79 40.87
C THR A 310 -35.19 14.37 40.10
N THR A 311 -35.53 13.12 40.21
CA THR A 311 -36.94 12.63 40.12
C THR A 311 -37.12 11.41 41.00
#